data_f50ca3b484fae60de50088c4bfc987d0
#
_entry.id   f50ca3b484fae60de50088c4bfc987d0
#
_cell.length_a   1.000
_cell.length_b   1.000
_cell.length_c   1.000
_cell.angle_alpha   90.00
_cell.angle_beta   90.00
_cell.angle_gamma   90.00
#
_symmetry.space_group_name_H-M   'P 1'
#
loop_
_entity.id
_entity.type
_entity.pdbx_description
1 polymer ?
#
loop_
_entity_poly.entity_id
_entity_poly.type
_entity_poly.pdbx_seq_one_letter_code
_entity_poly.pdbx_strand_id
1 'polypeptide(L)'
;MSEVPVDLACELLVQSLPAWRVAGRVQHSRDGAIVICGALKDIRIDPASSDPMFRWMVTIDGRKRWAISLVGVLRQVREALDPGYAANRVRVALTPLVPY
;
A
#
# COMPACT_ATOMS: atom_id res chain seq x y z
N MET A 1 -10.64 -20.47 -2.71
CA MET A 1 -10.67 -19.78 -2.22
C MET A 1 -9.75 -18.87 -2.00
N SER A 2 -8.92 -18.81 -2.28
CA SER A 2 -7.89 -18.02 -1.94
C SER A 2 -7.76 -16.80 -2.67
N GLU A 3 -8.57 -16.52 -3.62
CA GLU A 3 -8.46 -15.33 -4.27
C GLU A 3 -9.09 -14.27 -3.57
N VAL A 4 -9.81 -14.49 -2.63
CA VAL A 4 -10.43 -13.47 -1.83
C VAL A 4 -9.51 -12.33 -1.48
N PRO A 5 -8.25 -12.56 -1.15
CA PRO A 5 -7.39 -11.44 -0.75
C PRO A 5 -7.23 -10.37 -1.80
N VAL A 6 -7.20 -10.71 -3.08
CA VAL A 6 -7.02 -9.69 -4.11
C VAL A 6 -8.24 -8.77 -4.18
N ASP A 7 -9.42 -9.35 -4.20
CA ASP A 7 -10.64 -8.55 -4.25
C ASP A 7 -10.81 -7.71 -3.00
N LEU A 8 -10.52 -8.29 -1.85
CA LEU A 8 -10.59 -7.57 -0.60
C LEU A 8 -9.60 -6.43 -0.55
N ALA A 9 -8.38 -6.67 -1.01
CA ALA A 9 -7.37 -5.64 -1.03
C ALA A 9 -7.78 -4.50 -1.94
N CYS A 10 -8.33 -4.82 -3.10
CA CYS A 10 -8.78 -3.80 -4.03
C CYS A 10 -9.88 -2.95 -3.40
N GLU A 11 -10.82 -3.59 -2.76
CA GLU A 11 -11.94 -2.89 -2.15
C GLU A 11 -11.47 -2.01 -0.99
N LEU A 12 -10.56 -2.52 -0.18
CA LEU A 12 -10.02 -1.74 0.92
C LEU A 12 -9.29 -0.50 0.40
N LEU A 13 -8.55 -0.63 -0.68
CA LEU A 13 -7.86 0.50 -1.25
C LEU A 13 -8.82 1.53 -1.82
N VAL A 14 -9.88 1.06 -2.49
CA VAL A 14 -10.89 1.97 -3.02
C VAL A 14 -11.51 2.78 -1.90
N GLN A 15 -11.72 2.16 -0.74
CA GLN A 15 -12.31 2.86 0.38
C GLN A 15 -11.31 3.71 1.15
N SER A 16 -10.06 3.28 1.18
CA SER A 16 -9.05 3.95 2.00
C SER A 16 -8.55 5.24 1.40
N LEU A 17 -8.38 5.28 0.08
CA LEU A 17 -7.84 6.48 -0.55
C LEU A 17 -8.63 7.74 -0.21
N PRO A 18 -9.97 7.75 -0.36
CA PRO A 18 -10.71 8.95 0.04
C PRO A 18 -10.69 9.18 1.54
N ALA A 19 -10.65 8.12 2.33
CA ALA A 19 -10.57 8.28 3.78
C ALA A 19 -9.26 8.94 4.20
N TRP A 20 -8.19 8.68 3.48
CA TRP A 20 -6.90 9.32 3.73
C TRP A 20 -6.79 10.67 3.02
N ARG A 21 -7.81 11.05 2.27
CA ARG A 21 -7.80 12.28 1.48
C ARG A 21 -6.65 12.28 0.47
N VAL A 22 -6.46 11.14 -0.16
CA VAL A 22 -5.42 10.96 -1.15
C VAL A 22 -6.07 10.73 -2.50
N ALA A 23 -5.61 11.45 -3.51
CA ALA A 23 -6.11 11.28 -4.86
C ALA A 23 -5.48 10.05 -5.48
N GLY A 24 -6.28 9.28 -6.19
CA GLY A 24 -5.76 8.10 -6.86
C GLY A 24 -6.89 7.26 -7.40
N ARG A 25 -6.56 6.40 -8.35
CA ARG A 25 -7.53 5.51 -8.95
C ARG A 25 -7.03 4.08 -8.82
N VAL A 26 -7.87 3.22 -8.32
CA VAL A 26 -7.54 1.80 -8.14
C VAL A 26 -8.11 1.03 -9.32
N GLN A 27 -7.28 0.21 -9.93
CA GLN A 27 -7.70 -0.61 -11.07
C GLN A 27 -7.19 -2.02 -10.91
N HIS A 28 -7.91 -2.97 -11.50
CA HIS A 28 -7.47 -4.35 -11.57
C HIS A 28 -6.76 -4.57 -12.90
N SER A 29 -5.58 -5.12 -12.85
CA SER A 29 -4.86 -5.48 -14.05
C SER A 29 -5.32 -6.86 -14.52
N ARG A 30 -5.13 -7.14 -15.80
CA ARG A 30 -5.54 -8.43 -16.34
C ARG A 30 -4.76 -9.59 -15.76
N ASP A 31 -3.55 -9.34 -15.30
CA ASP A 31 -2.72 -10.40 -14.75
C ASP A 31 -2.94 -10.60 -13.25
N GLY A 32 -3.97 -9.99 -12.71
CA GLY A 32 -4.32 -10.20 -11.31
C GLY A 32 -3.71 -9.22 -10.34
N ALA A 33 -2.97 -8.24 -10.82
CA ALA A 33 -2.39 -7.24 -9.96
C ALA A 33 -3.37 -6.10 -9.72
N ILE A 34 -3.11 -5.32 -8.70
CA ILE A 34 -3.85 -4.09 -8.43
C ILE A 34 -2.93 -2.93 -8.78
N VAL A 35 -3.43 -2.00 -9.56
CA VAL A 35 -2.65 -0.83 -9.94
C VAL A 35 -3.33 0.41 -9.41
N ILE A 36 -2.56 1.27 -8.75
CA ILE A 36 -3.08 2.53 -8.25
C ILE A 36 -2.36 3.64 -9.00
N CYS A 37 -3.15 4.44 -9.71
CA CYS A 37 -2.63 5.58 -10.44
C CYS A 37 -2.81 6.80 -9.57
N GLY A 38 -1.75 7.24 -8.93
CA GLY A 38 -1.79 8.41 -8.07
C GLY A 38 -1.37 9.66 -8.82
N ALA A 39 -1.45 10.79 -8.15
CA ALA A 39 -1.08 12.06 -8.76
C ALA A 39 0.41 12.15 -9.01
N LEU A 40 1.21 11.61 -8.11
CA LEU A 40 2.65 11.69 -8.22
C LEU A 40 3.33 10.35 -8.50
N LYS A 41 2.72 9.28 -8.08
CA LYS A 41 3.33 7.94 -8.18
C LYS A 41 2.29 6.93 -8.58
N ASP A 42 2.76 5.92 -9.29
CA ASP A 42 1.93 4.75 -9.59
C ASP A 42 2.42 3.60 -8.73
N ILE A 43 1.50 2.79 -8.27
CA ILE A 43 1.80 1.67 -7.40
C ILE A 43 1.20 0.42 -8.00
N ARG A 44 1.98 -0.65 -8.00
CA ARG A 44 1.48 -1.94 -8.44
C ARG A 44 1.58 -2.92 -7.28
N ILE A 45 0.53 -3.67 -7.05
CA ILE A 45 0.48 -4.65 -5.98
C ILE A 45 0.17 -6.01 -6.58
N ASP A 46 1.13 -6.93 -6.43
CA ASP A 46 0.98 -8.29 -6.96
C ASP A 46 0.83 -9.26 -5.81
N PRO A 47 -0.10 -10.20 -5.92
CA PRO A 47 -0.14 -11.27 -4.93
C PRO A 47 1.06 -12.20 -5.13
N ALA A 48 1.70 -12.57 -4.04
CA ALA A 48 2.87 -13.42 -4.11
C ALA A 48 2.49 -14.83 -3.68
N SER A 49 1.77 -15.51 -4.52
CA SER A 49 1.21 -16.80 -4.15
C SER A 49 2.26 -17.90 -4.04
N SER A 50 3.42 -17.73 -4.62
CA SER A 50 4.43 -18.76 -4.60
C SER A 50 5.27 -18.76 -3.32
N ASP A 51 5.15 -17.73 -2.51
CA ASP A 51 5.94 -17.62 -1.30
C ASP A 51 5.00 -17.61 -0.10
N PRO A 52 5.05 -18.63 0.76
CA PRO A 52 4.12 -18.67 1.88
C PRO A 52 4.37 -17.61 2.94
N MET A 53 5.57 -17.05 2.97
CA MET A 53 5.88 -16.05 3.95
C MET A 53 5.44 -14.65 3.51
N PHE A 54 5.64 -14.31 2.25
CA PHE A 54 5.28 -13.01 1.74
C PHE A 54 4.05 -13.14 0.86
N ARG A 55 3.02 -12.39 1.16
CA ARG A 55 1.75 -12.48 0.45
C ARG A 55 1.58 -11.47 -0.64
N TRP A 56 2.32 -10.37 -0.57
CA TRP A 56 2.14 -9.28 -1.50
C TRP A 56 3.46 -8.68 -1.89
N MET A 57 3.56 -8.26 -3.14
CA MET A 57 4.70 -7.50 -3.61
C MET A 57 4.18 -6.12 -4.02
N VAL A 58 4.67 -5.09 -3.36
CA VAL A 58 4.27 -3.71 -3.64
C VAL A 58 5.41 -3.04 -4.40
N THR A 59 5.12 -2.55 -5.60
CA THR A 59 6.11 -1.88 -6.42
C THR A 59 5.75 -0.40 -6.50
N ILE A 60 6.66 0.45 -6.08
CA ILE A 60 6.49 1.89 -6.07
C ILE A 60 7.71 2.51 -6.73
N ASP A 61 7.51 3.22 -7.84
CA ASP A 61 8.61 3.84 -8.59
C ASP A 61 9.69 2.82 -8.94
N GLY A 62 9.28 1.63 -9.32
CA GLY A 62 10.22 0.58 -9.69
C GLY A 62 10.86 -0.14 -8.54
N ARG A 63 10.62 0.27 -7.32
CA ARG A 63 11.17 -0.41 -6.15
C ARG A 63 10.16 -1.40 -5.61
N LYS A 64 10.63 -2.61 -5.37
CA LYS A 64 9.76 -3.68 -4.89
C LYS A 64 9.94 -3.89 -3.41
N ARG A 65 8.84 -4.02 -2.70
CA ARG A 65 8.85 -4.29 -1.27
C ARG A 65 7.84 -5.38 -0.96
N TRP A 66 8.23 -6.29 -0.11
CA TRP A 66 7.33 -7.35 0.31
C TRP A 66 6.42 -6.88 1.44
N ALA A 67 5.23 -7.44 1.48
CA ALA A 67 4.31 -7.21 2.59
C ALA A 67 3.68 -8.55 2.95
N ILE A 68 3.62 -8.84 4.23
CA ILE A 68 3.07 -10.11 4.69
C ILE A 68 1.60 -10.02 5.05
N SER A 69 1.04 -8.82 5.01
CA SER A 69 -0.37 -8.64 5.36
C SER A 69 -0.96 -7.48 4.60
N LEU A 70 -2.28 -7.42 4.56
CA LEU A 70 -2.97 -6.29 3.96
C LEU A 70 -2.68 -5.00 4.69
N VAL A 71 -2.50 -5.07 6.01
CA VAL A 71 -2.16 -3.88 6.78
C VAL A 71 -0.82 -3.33 6.30
N GLY A 72 0.13 -4.21 6.01
CA GLY A 72 1.42 -3.78 5.47
C GLY A 72 1.29 -3.15 4.11
N VAL A 73 0.43 -3.71 3.25
CA VAL A 73 0.18 -3.14 1.93
C VAL A 73 -0.41 -1.74 2.07
N LEU A 74 -1.44 -1.60 2.90
CA LEU A 74 -2.09 -0.32 3.09
C LEU A 74 -1.12 0.73 3.63
N ARG A 75 -0.25 0.33 4.54
CA ARG A 75 0.74 1.24 5.10
C ARG A 75 1.70 1.73 4.03
N GLN A 76 2.20 0.82 3.19
CA GLN A 76 3.14 1.20 2.15
C GLN A 76 2.49 2.11 1.12
N VAL A 77 1.25 1.82 0.76
CA VAL A 77 0.52 2.67 -0.18
C VAL A 77 0.32 4.05 0.39
N ARG A 78 -0.08 4.12 1.65
CA ARG A 78 -0.32 5.40 2.28
C ARG A 78 0.97 6.21 2.38
N GLU A 79 2.07 5.57 2.75
CA GLU A 79 3.35 6.27 2.82
C GLU A 79 3.75 6.83 1.48
N ALA A 80 3.46 6.11 0.41
CA ALA A 80 3.85 6.54 -0.93
C ALA A 80 2.99 7.68 -1.44
N LEU A 81 1.70 7.67 -1.14
CA LEU A 81 0.77 8.62 -1.71
C LEU A 81 0.41 9.78 -0.79
N ASP A 82 0.69 9.66 0.49
CA ASP A 82 0.32 10.67 1.46
C ASP A 82 1.59 11.23 2.10
N PRO A 83 2.12 12.34 1.57
CA PRO A 83 3.35 12.91 2.12
C PRO A 83 3.20 13.34 3.57
N GLY A 84 2.01 13.77 3.97
CA GLY A 84 1.80 14.16 5.36
C GLY A 84 1.93 13.02 6.32
N TYR A 85 1.45 11.85 5.92
CA TYR A 85 1.57 10.66 6.74
C TYR A 85 3.03 10.25 6.92
N ALA A 86 3.79 10.24 5.82
CA ALA A 86 5.19 9.87 5.88
C ALA A 86 5.97 10.87 6.73
N ALA A 87 5.69 12.15 6.59
CA ALA A 87 6.37 13.16 7.37
C ALA A 87 6.05 13.02 8.85
N ASN A 88 4.80 12.72 9.17
CA ASN A 88 4.41 12.53 10.56
C ASN A 88 5.09 11.33 11.18
N ARG A 89 5.26 10.27 10.41
CA ARG A 89 5.95 9.10 10.92
C ARG A 89 7.40 9.39 11.24
N VAL A 90 8.07 10.11 10.35
CA VAL A 90 9.45 10.48 10.58
C VAL A 90 9.56 11.37 11.82
N ARG A 91 8.62 12.30 11.95
CA ARG A 91 8.63 13.18 13.09
C ARG A 91 8.47 12.42 14.40
N VAL A 92 7.55 11.47 14.43
CA VAL A 92 7.34 10.67 15.62
C VAL A 92 8.60 9.88 15.96
N ALA A 93 9.27 9.35 14.96
CA ALA A 93 10.48 8.60 15.21
C ALA A 93 11.61 9.48 15.75
N LEU A 94 11.64 10.73 15.31
CA LEU A 94 12.70 11.62 15.75
C LEU A 94 12.43 12.30 17.08
N THR A 95 11.18 12.30 17.55
CA THR A 95 10.86 12.95 18.77
C THR A 95 10.61 11.95 19.78
N PRO A 96 11.36 11.22 20.12
CA PRO A 96 11.14 10.20 20.98
C PRO A 96 10.90 10.56 22.23
N LEU A 97 10.57 10.61 22.48
CA LEU A 97 10.43 10.68 23.44
C LEU A 97 10.64 11.35 24.35
N VAL A 98 10.62 11.85 24.46
CA VAL A 98 10.74 12.53 25.21
C VAL A 98 10.65 12.33 26.30
N PRO A 99 10.52 12.23 26.83
CA PRO A 99 10.36 12.02 27.76
C PRO A 99 9.97 12.41 28.69
N TYR A 100 9.72 12.54 28.89
CA TYR A 100 9.36 12.85 29.77
C TYR A 100 9.56 12.72 30.30
#